data_1ec355af2c2b3a56cad55fe34199f93e
#
_entry.id   1ec355af2c2b3a56cad55fe34199f93e
#
_cell.length_a   1.000
_cell.length_b   1.000
_cell.length_c   1.000
_cell.angle_alpha   90.00
_cell.angle_beta   90.00
_cell.angle_gamma   90.00
#
_symmetry.space_group_name_H-M   'P 1'
#
loop_
_entity.id
_entity.type
_entity.pdbx_description
1 polymer ?
#
loop_
_entity_poly.entity_id
_entity_poly.type
_entity_poly.pdbx_seq_one_letter_code
_entity_poly.pdbx_strand_id
1 'polypeptide(L)'
;MAWHTEYGQALHQSAHLSTVAGLHASLDAARDVLLAGDPVGLLEAFPDGVRIDDQRVGRVEGRAALEDFCQSSSAWMAERQARGRLIASTAGASRVVGEFELELVEGDRAFALPVGVVVEPDRTARSVWVRVYHSQWPLLGHHVVRSPLLEKDPAVRESDVVGDYQRALAAGDAEAIVRTFEPDGCFREPAGDAYRVCGIEALAPFFARFFSAGGGIILEHCSVTEDGTRTALEFNAVRWGGVDLPPQAGVAVYERGATGRIAAARIYDDVEGPVE
;
A
#
# COMPACT_ATOMS: atom_id res chain seq x y z
N MET A 1 8.99 19.01 6.39
CA MET A 1 8.96 19.58 5.02
C MET A 1 9.41 18.57 3.96
N ALA A 2 10.39 17.69 4.18
CA ALA A 2 10.87 16.74 3.16
C ALA A 2 9.82 15.72 2.70
N TRP A 3 9.00 15.20 3.59
CA TRP A 3 7.97 14.18 3.25
C TRP A 3 6.95 14.69 2.23
N HIS A 4 6.47 15.92 2.40
CA HIS A 4 5.50 16.51 1.47
C HIS A 4 6.10 16.76 0.09
N THR A 5 7.38 17.16 0.02
CA THR A 5 8.08 17.45 -1.25
C THR A 5 8.29 16.19 -2.10
N GLU A 6 8.71 15.09 -1.47
CA GLU A 6 8.97 13.84 -2.18
C GLU A 6 7.67 13.10 -2.56
N TYR A 7 6.67 13.16 -1.68
CA TYR A 7 5.33 12.63 -1.93
C TYR A 7 4.69 13.21 -3.19
N GLY A 8 4.85 14.50 -3.44
CA GLY A 8 4.31 15.13 -4.60
C GLY A 8 5.17 15.04 -5.86
N GLN A 9 6.51 15.02 -5.72
CA GLN A 9 7.38 14.72 -6.87
C GLN A 9 7.06 13.35 -7.45
N ALA A 10 6.67 12.42 -6.59
CA ALA A 10 6.27 11.08 -6.94
C ALA A 10 4.97 11.01 -7.73
N LEU A 11 3.95 11.74 -7.28
CA LEU A 11 2.70 11.85 -8.02
C LEU A 11 2.91 12.58 -9.37
N HIS A 12 3.89 13.50 -9.46
CA HIS A 12 4.22 14.22 -10.69
C HIS A 12 4.83 13.33 -11.78
N GLN A 13 5.68 12.39 -11.42
CA GLN A 13 6.29 11.45 -12.38
C GLN A 13 5.26 10.45 -12.93
N SER A 14 4.19 10.17 -12.18
CA SER A 14 3.07 9.30 -12.61
C SER A 14 2.15 9.99 -13.63
N ALA A 15 2.07 11.31 -13.64
CA ALA A 15 1.17 12.09 -14.49
C ALA A 15 1.54 12.07 -15.99
N HIS A 16 2.67 11.49 -16.36
CA HIS A 16 3.12 11.41 -17.77
C HIS A 16 2.48 10.27 -18.58
N LEU A 17 1.64 9.43 -17.98
CA LEU A 17 0.94 8.35 -18.71
C LEU A 17 -0.54 8.72 -18.91
N SER A 18 -0.78 9.28 -20.07
CA SER A 18 -2.01 9.79 -20.68
C SER A 18 -3.30 8.99 -20.47
N THR A 19 -4.39 9.70 -20.32
CA THR A 19 -5.72 9.68 -20.98
C THR A 19 -6.95 9.85 -20.09
N VAL A 20 -6.84 10.38 -18.88
CA VAL A 20 -8.01 10.95 -18.19
C VAL A 20 -7.61 12.34 -17.69
N ALA A 21 -7.61 13.31 -18.57
CA ALA A 21 -7.09 14.67 -18.30
C ALA A 21 -7.67 15.35 -17.03
N GLY A 22 -8.92 15.07 -16.69
CA GLY A 22 -9.55 15.59 -15.47
C GLY A 22 -9.05 14.91 -14.19
N LEU A 23 -8.84 13.60 -14.20
CA LEU A 23 -8.34 12.84 -13.06
C LEU A 23 -6.88 13.19 -12.76
N HIS A 24 -6.05 13.33 -13.82
CA HIS A 24 -4.66 13.75 -13.68
C HIS A 24 -4.54 15.17 -13.13
N ALA A 25 -5.36 16.11 -13.61
CA ALA A 25 -5.36 17.48 -13.09
C ALA A 25 -5.74 17.54 -11.60
N SER A 26 -6.68 16.70 -11.16
CA SER A 26 -7.10 16.61 -9.76
C SER A 26 -6.07 15.90 -8.88
N LEU A 27 -5.39 14.88 -9.42
CA LEU A 27 -4.26 14.21 -8.75
C LEU A 27 -3.05 15.15 -8.66
N ASP A 28 -2.79 15.95 -9.70
CA ASP A 28 -1.75 16.98 -9.70
C ASP A 28 -2.06 18.09 -8.68
N ALA A 29 -3.30 18.55 -8.61
CA ALA A 29 -3.74 19.51 -7.61
C ALA A 29 -3.65 18.96 -6.19
N ALA A 30 -4.10 17.73 -5.95
CA ALA A 30 -3.97 17.04 -4.66
C ALA A 30 -2.51 16.88 -4.27
N ARG A 31 -1.65 16.56 -5.24
CA ARG A 31 -0.21 16.47 -5.05
C ARG A 31 0.40 17.77 -4.57
N ASP A 32 0.19 18.85 -5.34
CA ASP A 32 0.84 20.15 -5.07
C ASP A 32 0.45 20.67 -3.69
N VAL A 33 -0.76 20.40 -3.29
CA VAL A 33 -1.32 20.80 -2.00
C VAL A 33 -0.84 19.89 -0.84
N LEU A 34 -0.79 18.58 -1.03
CA LEU A 34 -0.20 17.66 -0.06
C LEU A 34 1.29 17.93 0.14
N LEU A 35 1.98 18.39 -0.93
CA LEU A 35 3.37 18.81 -0.90
C LEU A 35 3.63 20.06 -0.08
N ALA A 36 2.75 21.04 -0.25
CA ALA A 36 2.85 22.28 0.49
C ALA A 36 2.55 22.10 1.98
N GLY A 37 1.96 20.94 2.38
CA GLY A 37 1.40 20.75 3.72
C GLY A 37 0.27 21.72 3.98
N ASP A 38 -0.45 22.11 2.89
CA ASP A 38 -1.49 23.12 2.89
C ASP A 38 -2.87 22.44 2.87
N PRO A 39 -3.52 22.26 4.05
CA PRO A 39 -4.85 21.68 4.12
C PRO A 39 -5.90 22.55 3.44
N VAL A 40 -5.67 23.86 3.34
CA VAL A 40 -6.59 24.79 2.69
C VAL A 40 -6.58 24.55 1.19
N GLY A 41 -5.41 24.49 0.57
CA GLY A 41 -5.28 24.18 -0.85
C GLY A 41 -5.80 22.77 -1.21
N LEU A 42 -5.68 21.77 -0.31
CA LEU A 42 -6.28 20.46 -0.53
C LEU A 42 -7.82 20.55 -0.57
N LEU A 43 -8.43 21.35 0.33
CA LEU A 43 -9.86 21.58 0.35
C LEU A 43 -10.32 22.48 -0.80
N GLU A 44 -9.46 23.35 -1.33
CA GLU A 44 -9.74 24.13 -2.54
C GLU A 44 -9.70 23.25 -3.80
N ALA A 45 -8.75 22.31 -3.88
CA ALA A 45 -8.66 21.34 -4.96
C ALA A 45 -9.83 20.34 -4.95
N PHE A 46 -10.32 19.98 -3.75
CA PHE A 46 -11.44 19.05 -3.55
C PHE A 46 -12.53 19.70 -2.69
N PRO A 47 -13.30 20.66 -3.28
CA PRO A 47 -14.24 21.47 -2.52
C PRO A 47 -15.41 20.69 -1.91
N ASP A 48 -15.75 19.50 -2.44
CA ASP A 48 -16.78 18.63 -1.91
C ASP A 48 -16.28 17.74 -0.78
N GLY A 49 -14.97 17.68 -0.55
CA GLY A 49 -14.38 17.07 0.65
C GLY A 49 -13.10 16.26 0.43
N VAL A 50 -12.38 16.15 1.52
CA VAL A 50 -11.19 15.28 1.64
C VAL A 50 -11.43 14.32 2.80
N ARG A 51 -11.29 13.03 2.52
CA ARG A 51 -11.30 11.97 3.51
C ARG A 51 -9.94 11.27 3.49
N ILE A 52 -9.32 11.13 4.65
CA ILE A 52 -8.10 10.35 4.84
C ILE A 52 -8.42 9.23 5.83
N ASP A 53 -8.15 7.99 5.46
CA ASP A 53 -8.12 6.87 6.38
C ASP A 53 -6.65 6.47 6.57
N ASP A 54 -6.04 6.90 7.67
CA ASP A 54 -4.63 6.69 8.02
C ASP A 54 -4.49 5.55 9.04
N GLN A 55 -3.46 4.70 8.87
CA GLN A 55 -3.24 3.54 9.74
C GLN A 55 -2.95 3.94 11.19
N ARG A 56 -2.29 5.07 11.42
CA ARG A 56 -1.85 5.54 12.73
C ARG A 56 -2.94 6.32 13.48
N VAL A 57 -3.66 7.21 12.79
CA VAL A 57 -4.61 8.14 13.43
C VAL A 57 -6.07 7.82 13.13
N GLY A 58 -6.35 6.89 12.21
CA GLY A 58 -7.71 6.53 11.82
C GLY A 58 -8.29 7.48 10.78
N ARG A 59 -9.61 7.71 10.84
CA ARG A 59 -10.33 8.54 9.88
C ARG A 59 -10.21 10.01 10.19
N VAL A 60 -9.85 10.77 9.16
CA VAL A 60 -9.79 12.24 9.17
C VAL A 60 -10.75 12.75 8.11
N GLU A 61 -11.70 13.59 8.51
CA GLU A 61 -12.73 14.13 7.62
C GLU A 61 -13.16 15.52 8.10
N GLY A 62 -13.32 16.44 7.15
CA GLY A 62 -13.64 17.85 7.42
C GLY A 62 -12.41 18.73 7.70
N ARG A 63 -12.61 20.05 7.53
CA ARG A 63 -11.53 21.05 7.54
C ARG A 63 -10.69 21.02 8.82
N ALA A 64 -11.32 21.14 9.97
CA ALA A 64 -10.60 21.22 11.25
C ALA A 64 -9.77 19.94 11.53
N ALA A 65 -10.36 18.76 11.30
CA ALA A 65 -9.66 17.51 11.47
C ALA A 65 -8.48 17.35 10.50
N LEU A 66 -8.60 17.88 9.26
CA LEU A 66 -7.53 17.86 8.29
C LEU A 66 -6.38 18.81 8.69
N GLU A 67 -6.70 20.00 9.18
CA GLU A 67 -5.70 20.95 9.71
C GLU A 67 -4.92 20.35 10.89
N ASP A 68 -5.62 19.75 11.85
CA ASP A 68 -5.02 19.05 13.00
C ASP A 68 -4.16 17.86 12.55
N PHE A 69 -4.64 17.08 11.58
CA PHE A 69 -3.89 15.96 11.00
C PHE A 69 -2.59 16.42 10.33
N CYS A 70 -2.63 17.45 9.52
CA CYS A 70 -1.45 17.99 8.85
C CYS A 70 -0.43 18.50 9.86
N GLN A 71 -0.88 19.24 10.87
CA GLN A 71 -0.01 19.76 11.92
C GLN A 71 0.62 18.65 12.76
N SER A 72 -0.20 17.70 13.24
CA SER A 72 0.27 16.58 14.07
C SER A 72 1.20 15.63 13.30
N SER A 73 0.90 15.36 12.02
CA SER A 73 1.74 14.52 11.17
C SER A 73 3.08 15.20 10.86
N SER A 74 3.09 16.51 10.59
CA SER A 74 4.32 17.26 10.39
C SER A 74 5.20 17.27 11.63
N ALA A 75 4.62 17.43 12.82
CA ALA A 75 5.34 17.37 14.08
C ALA A 75 5.91 15.96 14.33
N TRP A 76 5.12 14.92 14.12
CA TRP A 76 5.51 13.52 14.28
C TRP A 76 6.69 13.14 13.35
N MET A 77 6.66 13.61 12.09
CA MET A 77 7.72 13.42 11.11
C MET A 77 8.99 14.17 11.50
N ALA A 78 8.87 15.43 11.94
CA ALA A 78 10.00 16.24 12.36
C ALA A 78 10.72 15.63 13.59
N GLU A 79 9.95 15.15 14.58
CA GLU A 79 10.47 14.47 15.77
C GLU A 79 11.33 13.25 15.42
N ARG A 80 10.92 12.50 14.38
CA ARG A 80 11.60 11.29 13.93
C ARG A 80 12.58 11.51 12.79
N GLN A 81 12.91 12.77 12.47
CA GLN A 81 13.81 13.13 11.38
C GLN A 81 13.46 12.42 10.06
N ALA A 82 12.16 12.24 9.82
CA ALA A 82 11.64 11.44 8.73
C ALA A 82 12.14 11.90 7.37
N ARG A 83 12.55 10.94 6.54
CA ARG A 83 12.87 11.12 5.13
C ARG A 83 12.08 10.14 4.31
N GLY A 84 11.33 10.65 3.33
CA GLY A 84 10.52 9.83 2.45
C GLY A 84 11.20 9.58 1.11
N ARG A 85 11.06 8.38 0.59
CA ARG A 85 11.48 8.00 -0.77
C ARG A 85 10.31 7.31 -1.49
N LEU A 86 10.01 7.77 -2.70
CA LEU A 86 9.10 7.02 -3.58
C LEU A 86 9.81 5.76 -4.09
N ILE A 87 9.14 4.63 -3.98
CA ILE A 87 9.58 3.34 -4.53
C ILE A 87 9.00 3.16 -5.92
N ALA A 88 7.68 3.29 -6.04
CA ALA A 88 6.94 3.13 -7.28
C ALA A 88 5.57 3.82 -7.22
N SER A 89 4.95 3.95 -8.39
CA SER A 89 3.57 4.42 -8.51
C SER A 89 2.86 3.60 -9.57
N THR A 90 1.62 3.19 -9.27
CA THR A 90 0.73 2.46 -10.17
C THR A 90 -0.48 3.33 -10.44
N ALA A 91 -0.71 3.71 -11.69
CA ALA A 91 -1.81 4.60 -12.08
C ALA A 91 -2.84 3.83 -12.92
N GLY A 92 -4.04 3.67 -12.40
CA GLY A 92 -5.20 3.12 -13.11
C GLY A 92 -6.15 4.20 -13.60
N ALA A 93 -7.31 3.77 -14.11
CA ALA A 93 -8.31 4.67 -14.68
C ALA A 93 -9.02 5.56 -13.63
N SER A 94 -9.07 5.15 -12.36
CA SER A 94 -9.81 5.85 -11.29
C SER A 94 -9.04 5.99 -10.00
N ARG A 95 -7.84 5.41 -9.90
CA ARG A 95 -7.01 5.40 -8.69
C ARG A 95 -5.54 5.49 -9.04
N VAL A 96 -4.78 6.02 -8.09
CA VAL A 96 -3.32 5.94 -8.10
C VAL A 96 -2.87 5.31 -6.77
N VAL A 97 -1.92 4.39 -6.86
CA VAL A 97 -1.27 3.78 -5.69
C VAL A 97 0.18 4.20 -5.68
N GLY A 98 0.59 4.93 -4.64
CA GLY A 98 1.98 5.31 -4.38
C GLY A 98 2.60 4.39 -3.34
N GLU A 99 3.80 3.93 -3.61
CA GLU A 99 4.60 3.12 -2.70
C GLU A 99 5.77 3.94 -2.18
N PHE A 100 5.85 4.09 -0.87
CA PHE A 100 6.87 4.92 -0.22
C PHE A 100 7.64 4.11 0.81
N GLU A 101 8.84 4.58 1.09
CA GLU A 101 9.63 4.17 2.23
C GLU A 101 10.00 5.40 3.04
N LEU A 102 9.64 5.39 4.32
CA LEU A 102 10.00 6.42 5.27
C LEU A 102 11.19 5.93 6.10
N GLU A 103 12.32 6.60 6.00
CA GLU A 103 13.42 6.43 6.95
C GLU A 103 13.09 7.24 8.21
N LEU A 104 13.07 6.60 9.35
CA LEU A 104 12.70 7.17 10.64
C LEU A 104 13.80 6.93 11.66
N VAL A 105 13.96 7.89 12.58
CA VAL A 105 14.86 7.79 13.75
C VAL A 105 14.03 7.92 15.01
N GLU A 106 14.11 6.94 15.89
CA GLU A 106 13.45 6.94 17.20
C GLU A 106 14.46 6.58 18.30
N GLY A 107 14.89 7.56 19.08
CA GLY A 107 16.04 7.43 19.98
C GLY A 107 17.31 7.11 19.18
N ASP A 108 17.97 6.00 19.50
CA ASP A 108 19.17 5.52 18.80
C ASP A 108 18.85 4.52 17.66
N ARG A 109 17.58 4.25 17.40
CA ARG A 109 17.15 3.28 16.39
C ARG A 109 16.75 4.00 15.10
N ALA A 110 17.44 3.68 14.00
CA ALA A 110 17.02 4.03 12.66
C ALA A 110 16.34 2.82 12.01
N PHE A 111 15.21 3.03 11.32
CA PHE A 111 14.47 1.98 10.63
C PHE A 111 13.68 2.55 9.45
N ALA A 112 13.36 1.67 8.50
CA ALA A 112 12.51 2.00 7.38
C ALA A 112 11.07 1.55 7.66
N LEU A 113 10.10 2.40 7.30
CA LEU A 113 8.67 2.13 7.34
C LEU A 113 8.12 2.16 5.90
N PRO A 114 7.76 1.01 5.32
CA PRO A 114 7.05 0.97 4.05
C PRO A 114 5.63 1.50 4.18
N VAL A 115 5.21 2.34 3.25
CA VAL A 115 3.87 2.94 3.22
C VAL A 115 3.26 2.82 1.83
N GLY A 116 2.08 2.22 1.75
CA GLY A 116 1.23 2.21 0.57
C GLY A 116 0.14 3.27 0.70
N VAL A 117 -0.07 4.06 -0.34
CA VAL A 117 -1.09 5.11 -0.34
C VAL A 117 -1.96 4.97 -1.57
N VAL A 118 -3.25 4.80 -1.36
CA VAL A 118 -4.25 4.77 -2.43
C VAL A 118 -4.99 6.10 -2.46
N VAL A 119 -4.98 6.76 -3.61
CA VAL A 119 -5.69 8.01 -3.86
C VAL A 119 -6.81 7.76 -4.85
N GLU A 120 -8.03 8.03 -4.44
CA GLU A 120 -9.25 7.80 -5.23
C GLU A 120 -10.13 9.04 -5.20
N PRO A 121 -10.06 9.89 -6.25
CA PRO A 121 -11.04 10.96 -6.43
C PRO A 121 -12.42 10.38 -6.75
N ASP A 122 -13.46 11.09 -6.38
CA ASP A 122 -14.81 10.76 -6.86
C ASP A 122 -14.94 11.01 -8.38
N ARG A 123 -16.05 10.58 -8.96
CA ARG A 123 -16.29 10.72 -10.42
C ARG A 123 -16.31 12.15 -10.92
N THR A 124 -16.51 13.11 -10.03
CA THR A 124 -16.56 14.54 -10.34
C THR A 124 -15.22 15.22 -10.10
N ALA A 125 -14.26 14.50 -9.54
CA ALA A 125 -12.98 14.99 -9.06
C ALA A 125 -13.10 16.18 -8.08
N ARG A 126 -14.23 16.26 -7.37
CA ARG A 126 -14.52 17.31 -6.39
C ARG A 126 -14.31 16.85 -4.94
N SER A 127 -14.26 15.55 -4.71
CA SER A 127 -13.85 14.95 -3.45
C SER A 127 -12.78 13.89 -3.69
N VAL A 128 -12.00 13.60 -2.65
CA VAL A 128 -10.93 12.60 -2.71
C VAL A 128 -10.92 11.75 -1.45
N TRP A 129 -10.71 10.45 -1.63
CA TRP A 129 -10.45 9.53 -0.56
C TRP A 129 -9.01 9.01 -0.61
N VAL A 130 -8.27 9.25 0.44
CA VAL A 130 -6.89 8.81 0.62
C VAL A 130 -6.86 7.70 1.67
N ARG A 131 -6.33 6.53 1.30
CA ARG A 131 -6.15 5.40 2.20
C ARG A 131 -4.67 5.14 2.37
N VAL A 132 -4.18 5.15 3.61
CA VAL A 132 -2.77 4.98 3.94
C VAL A 132 -2.59 3.65 4.65
N TYR A 133 -1.75 2.78 4.13
CA TYR A 133 -1.48 1.44 4.62
C TYR A 133 -0.01 1.28 5.02
N HIS A 134 0.26 0.82 6.21
CA HIS A 134 1.58 0.42 6.69
C HIS A 134 1.47 -0.46 7.92
N SER A 135 2.50 -1.23 8.24
CA SER A 135 2.54 -1.95 9.49
C SER A 135 2.91 -1.03 10.67
N GLN A 136 2.27 -1.23 11.81
CA GLN A 136 2.67 -0.60 13.07
C GLN A 136 3.81 -1.36 13.76
N TRP A 137 4.12 -2.59 13.31
CA TRP A 137 5.16 -3.41 13.91
C TRP A 137 6.52 -2.71 14.03
N PRO A 138 7.05 -2.01 13.00
CA PRO A 138 8.32 -1.30 13.12
C PRO A 138 8.32 -0.18 14.15
N LEU A 139 7.14 0.40 14.44
CA LEU A 139 6.95 1.50 15.38
C LEU A 139 6.71 1.00 16.81
N LEU A 140 5.86 -0.01 16.98
CA LEU A 140 5.30 -0.41 18.27
C LEU A 140 5.80 -1.78 18.77
N GLY A 141 6.38 -2.61 17.90
CA GLY A 141 6.76 -3.98 18.20
C GLY A 141 5.58 -4.95 18.30
N HIS A 142 4.39 -4.54 17.85
CA HIS A 142 3.19 -5.37 17.74
C HIS A 142 2.31 -4.86 16.60
N HIS A 143 1.41 -5.71 16.11
CA HIS A 143 0.42 -5.33 15.10
C HIS A 143 -0.73 -4.53 15.71
N VAL A 144 -1.24 -3.59 14.93
CA VAL A 144 -2.50 -2.89 15.20
C VAL A 144 -3.43 -3.17 14.03
N VAL A 145 -4.24 -4.21 14.22
CA VAL A 145 -5.14 -4.71 13.19
C VAL A 145 -6.05 -3.60 12.66
N ARG A 146 -6.07 -3.48 11.33
CA ARG A 146 -6.91 -2.51 10.66
C ARG A 146 -8.21 -3.15 10.16
N SER A 147 -9.33 -2.64 10.63
CA SER A 147 -10.64 -3.03 10.11
C SER A 147 -10.78 -2.71 8.61
N PRO A 148 -11.64 -3.45 7.89
CA PRO A 148 -11.92 -3.18 6.48
C PRO A 148 -12.24 -1.72 6.18
N LEU A 149 -11.62 -1.18 5.14
CA LEU A 149 -11.95 0.13 4.57
C LEU A 149 -12.90 0.01 3.39
N LEU A 150 -12.80 -1.10 2.68
CA LEU A 150 -13.60 -1.47 1.52
C LEU A 150 -14.28 -2.80 1.76
N GLU A 151 -15.43 -2.97 1.13
CA GLU A 151 -16.06 -4.28 1.03
C GLU A 151 -15.45 -5.09 -0.10
N LYS A 152 -15.58 -6.42 -0.03
CA LYS A 152 -15.25 -7.31 -1.13
C LYS A 152 -16.04 -6.92 -2.38
N ASP A 153 -15.33 -6.79 -3.49
CA ASP A 153 -15.95 -6.63 -4.81
C ASP A 153 -15.80 -7.92 -5.63
N PRO A 154 -16.90 -8.67 -5.84
CA PRO A 154 -16.85 -9.90 -6.63
C PRO A 154 -16.54 -9.68 -8.11
N ALA A 155 -16.55 -8.42 -8.59
CA ALA A 155 -16.16 -8.08 -9.96
C ALA A 155 -14.66 -7.92 -10.13
N VAL A 156 -13.90 -7.73 -9.02
CA VAL A 156 -12.44 -7.66 -9.07
C VAL A 156 -11.88 -8.99 -9.56
N ARG A 157 -11.04 -8.92 -10.57
CA ARG A 157 -10.31 -10.07 -11.13
C ARG A 157 -8.87 -9.67 -11.33
N GLU A 158 -7.99 -10.48 -10.80
CA GLU A 158 -6.58 -10.41 -11.12
C GLU A 158 -6.35 -11.24 -12.38
N SER A 159 -5.64 -10.65 -13.33
CA SER A 159 -5.23 -11.32 -14.54
C SER A 159 -3.84 -11.94 -14.38
N ASP A 160 -3.51 -12.85 -15.28
CA ASP A 160 -2.16 -13.38 -15.48
C ASP A 160 -1.49 -13.96 -14.21
N VAL A 161 -0.19 -13.65 -14.05
CA VAL A 161 0.68 -14.15 -12.98
C VAL A 161 0.23 -13.69 -11.59
N VAL A 162 -0.43 -12.53 -11.47
CA VAL A 162 -0.94 -12.05 -10.17
C VAL A 162 -2.11 -12.93 -9.72
N GLY A 163 -3.02 -13.28 -10.65
CA GLY A 163 -4.09 -14.23 -10.35
C GLY A 163 -3.56 -15.63 -10.01
N ASP A 164 -2.48 -16.09 -10.66
CA ASP A 164 -1.83 -17.35 -10.30
C ASP A 164 -1.25 -17.29 -8.88
N TYR A 165 -0.57 -16.20 -8.55
CA TYR A 165 -0.04 -15.96 -7.20
C TYR A 165 -1.16 -15.97 -6.14
N GLN A 166 -2.27 -15.26 -6.37
CA GLN A 166 -3.39 -15.22 -5.42
C GLN A 166 -4.02 -16.60 -5.19
N ARG A 167 -4.18 -17.40 -6.25
CA ARG A 167 -4.69 -18.78 -6.12
C ARG A 167 -3.72 -19.66 -5.31
N ALA A 168 -2.43 -19.55 -5.58
CA ALA A 168 -1.40 -20.31 -4.87
C ALA A 168 -1.31 -19.87 -3.39
N LEU A 169 -1.42 -18.57 -3.11
CA LEU A 169 -1.47 -18.00 -1.76
C LEU A 169 -2.66 -18.56 -0.96
N ALA A 170 -3.85 -18.54 -1.56
CA ALA A 170 -5.07 -19.07 -0.94
C ALA A 170 -4.99 -20.58 -0.67
N ALA A 171 -4.29 -21.32 -1.53
CA ALA A 171 -4.07 -22.75 -1.37
C ALA A 171 -2.93 -23.09 -0.38
N GLY A 172 -2.04 -22.15 -0.04
CA GLY A 172 -0.81 -22.41 0.71
C GLY A 172 0.21 -23.22 -0.10
N ASP A 173 0.16 -23.14 -1.44
CA ASP A 173 1.05 -23.85 -2.35
C ASP A 173 2.34 -23.05 -2.56
N ALA A 174 3.31 -23.29 -1.69
CA ALA A 174 4.61 -22.61 -1.72
C ALA A 174 5.34 -22.76 -3.06
N GLU A 175 5.29 -23.95 -3.69
CA GLU A 175 5.96 -24.19 -4.97
C GLU A 175 5.26 -23.41 -6.10
N ALA A 176 3.92 -23.39 -6.11
CA ALA A 176 3.17 -22.61 -7.09
C ALA A 176 3.45 -21.11 -6.94
N ILE A 177 3.54 -20.60 -5.71
CA ILE A 177 3.93 -19.21 -5.44
C ILE A 177 5.31 -18.92 -6.05
N VAL A 178 6.32 -19.73 -5.74
CA VAL A 178 7.70 -19.51 -6.24
C VAL A 178 7.76 -19.52 -7.77
N ARG A 179 6.96 -20.38 -8.43
CA ARG A 179 6.87 -20.41 -9.90
C ARG A 179 6.35 -19.10 -10.52
N THR A 180 5.63 -18.27 -9.77
CA THR A 180 5.15 -16.97 -10.27
C THR A 180 6.23 -15.90 -10.30
N PHE A 181 7.34 -16.08 -9.57
CA PHE A 181 8.42 -15.09 -9.51
C PHE A 181 9.44 -15.22 -10.64
N GLU A 182 10.06 -14.09 -11.02
CA GLU A 182 11.31 -14.08 -11.78
C GLU A 182 12.41 -14.78 -10.98
N PRO A 183 13.48 -15.31 -11.64
CA PRO A 183 14.58 -16.00 -10.95
C PRO A 183 15.22 -15.17 -9.84
N ASP A 184 15.29 -13.86 -9.99
CA ASP A 184 15.82 -12.88 -9.03
C ASP A 184 14.73 -12.07 -8.34
N GLY A 185 13.45 -12.47 -8.51
CA GLY A 185 12.29 -11.78 -7.97
C GLY A 185 12.33 -11.67 -6.44
N CYS A 186 11.73 -10.63 -5.92
CA CYS A 186 11.75 -10.30 -4.49
C CYS A 186 10.34 -10.28 -3.90
N PHE A 187 10.21 -10.76 -2.69
CA PHE A 187 9.05 -10.59 -1.81
C PHE A 187 9.47 -9.73 -0.60
N ARG A 188 8.65 -8.74 -0.24
CA ARG A 188 8.87 -7.90 0.93
C ARG A 188 7.61 -7.89 1.80
N GLU A 189 7.77 -8.30 3.05
CA GLU A 189 6.73 -8.20 4.07
C GLU A 189 6.48 -6.75 4.50
N PRO A 190 5.33 -6.46 5.17
CA PRO A 190 4.95 -5.10 5.58
C PRO A 190 5.95 -4.44 6.54
N ALA A 191 6.68 -5.24 7.31
CA ALA A 191 7.62 -4.75 8.32
C ALA A 191 8.95 -4.18 7.74
N GLY A 192 9.10 -4.18 6.41
CA GLY A 192 10.18 -3.47 5.72
C GLY A 192 11.30 -4.37 5.18
N ASP A 193 12.41 -3.74 4.79
CA ASP A 193 13.50 -4.40 4.08
C ASP A 193 14.23 -5.50 4.89
N ALA A 194 14.17 -5.46 6.22
CA ALA A 194 14.68 -6.54 7.07
C ALA A 194 13.95 -7.88 6.81
N TYR A 195 12.76 -7.83 6.22
CA TYR A 195 11.92 -8.96 5.87
C TYR A 195 11.74 -9.10 4.36
N ARG A 196 12.77 -8.73 3.60
CA ARG A 196 12.83 -8.88 2.15
C ARG A 196 13.59 -10.13 1.78
N VAL A 197 12.98 -10.96 0.93
CA VAL A 197 13.54 -12.22 0.44
C VAL A 197 13.63 -12.14 -1.08
N CYS A 198 14.80 -12.36 -1.66
CA CYS A 198 15.04 -12.26 -3.09
C CYS A 198 15.67 -13.52 -3.68
N GLY A 199 15.26 -13.86 -4.89
CA GLY A 199 15.70 -15.04 -5.65
C GLY A 199 14.94 -16.30 -5.26
N ILE A 200 14.68 -17.16 -6.23
CA ILE A 200 13.90 -18.39 -6.03
C ILE A 200 14.53 -19.37 -5.03
N GLU A 201 15.86 -19.37 -4.91
CA GLU A 201 16.57 -20.20 -3.92
C GLU A 201 16.27 -19.79 -2.46
N ALA A 202 16.00 -18.49 -2.22
CA ALA A 202 15.63 -17.98 -0.91
C ALA A 202 14.12 -17.96 -0.70
N LEU A 203 13.33 -17.66 -1.76
CA LEU A 203 11.88 -17.66 -1.71
C LEU A 203 11.31 -19.06 -1.43
N ALA A 204 11.89 -20.11 -1.99
CA ALA A 204 11.38 -21.48 -1.81
C ALA A 204 11.36 -21.92 -0.34
N PRO A 205 12.46 -21.89 0.43
CA PRO A 205 12.43 -22.25 1.85
C PRO A 205 11.63 -21.25 2.69
N PHE A 206 11.56 -19.97 2.29
CA PHE A 206 10.73 -18.97 2.96
C PHE A 206 9.25 -19.36 2.91
N PHE A 207 8.68 -19.56 1.71
CA PHE A 207 7.26 -19.91 1.58
C PHE A 207 6.95 -21.32 2.11
N ALA A 208 7.87 -22.29 1.95
CA ALA A 208 7.71 -23.63 2.54
C ALA A 208 7.57 -23.56 4.07
N ARG A 209 8.37 -22.71 4.74
CA ARG A 209 8.26 -22.48 6.18
C ARG A 209 7.00 -21.68 6.53
N PHE A 210 6.66 -20.67 5.75
CA PHE A 210 5.52 -19.80 5.96
C PHE A 210 4.18 -20.57 5.98
N PHE A 211 4.08 -21.63 5.16
CA PHE A 211 2.90 -22.50 5.11
C PHE A 211 3.10 -23.86 5.80
N SER A 212 4.15 -24.01 6.63
CA SER A 212 4.47 -25.30 7.28
C SER A 212 3.37 -25.82 8.22
N ALA A 213 2.54 -24.93 8.79
CA ALA A 213 1.38 -25.30 9.60
C ALA A 213 0.17 -25.74 8.77
N GLY A 214 0.25 -25.66 7.44
CA GLY A 214 -0.81 -25.99 6.49
C GLY A 214 -1.83 -24.88 6.28
N GLY A 215 -2.53 -24.94 5.13
CA GLY A 215 -3.45 -23.93 4.66
C GLY A 215 -2.75 -22.70 4.09
N GLY A 216 -3.53 -21.81 3.47
CA GLY A 216 -3.04 -20.60 2.84
C GLY A 216 -3.58 -19.33 3.51
N ILE A 217 -3.34 -18.20 2.87
CA ILE A 217 -3.93 -16.91 3.27
C ILE A 217 -5.05 -16.60 2.29
N ILE A 218 -6.27 -16.45 2.81
CA ILE A 218 -7.44 -16.10 2.00
C ILE A 218 -7.67 -14.59 2.10
N LEU A 219 -7.62 -13.95 0.94
CA LEU A 219 -7.88 -12.53 0.77
C LEU A 219 -9.24 -12.32 0.08
N GLU A 220 -10.04 -11.43 0.60
CA GLU A 220 -11.20 -10.88 -0.11
C GLU A 220 -10.75 -9.62 -0.85
N HIS A 221 -10.76 -9.70 -2.18
CA HIS A 221 -10.29 -8.60 -3.04
C HIS A 221 -11.35 -7.50 -3.12
N CYS A 222 -10.91 -6.26 -2.92
CA CYS A 222 -11.79 -5.09 -2.81
C CYS A 222 -11.63 -4.15 -4.00
N SER A 223 -10.40 -3.96 -4.49
CA SER A 223 -10.13 -3.13 -5.65
C SER A 223 -8.84 -3.56 -6.35
N VAL A 224 -8.77 -3.29 -7.65
CA VAL A 224 -7.55 -3.49 -8.44
C VAL A 224 -7.20 -2.21 -9.19
N THR A 225 -5.92 -1.86 -9.20
CA THR A 225 -5.35 -0.74 -9.96
C THR A 225 -4.18 -1.26 -10.78
N GLU A 226 -4.23 -1.11 -12.09
CA GLU A 226 -3.21 -1.63 -13.02
C GLU A 226 -2.72 -0.57 -14.00
N ASP A 227 -1.42 -0.62 -14.33
CA ASP A 227 -0.78 0.22 -15.35
C ASP A 227 -0.08 -0.59 -16.46
N GLY A 228 -0.28 -1.92 -16.49
CA GLY A 228 0.38 -2.84 -17.40
C GLY A 228 1.72 -3.39 -16.89
N THR A 229 2.43 -2.65 -16.05
CA THR A 229 3.66 -3.09 -15.40
C THR A 229 3.39 -3.56 -13.97
N ARG A 230 2.50 -2.86 -13.27
CA ARG A 230 2.16 -3.15 -11.87
C ARG A 230 0.67 -3.39 -11.69
N THR A 231 0.37 -4.23 -10.72
CA THR A 231 -0.96 -4.44 -10.20
C THR A 231 -0.94 -4.14 -8.70
N ALA A 232 -1.73 -3.16 -8.27
CA ALA A 232 -2.00 -2.90 -6.86
C ALA A 232 -3.37 -3.46 -6.52
N LEU A 233 -3.45 -4.26 -5.46
CA LEU A 233 -4.63 -4.98 -5.02
C LEU A 233 -4.96 -4.60 -3.58
N GLU A 234 -6.08 -3.92 -3.35
CA GLU A 234 -6.62 -3.73 -2.00
C GLU A 234 -7.45 -4.95 -1.60
N PHE A 235 -7.26 -5.42 -0.39
CA PHE A 235 -7.86 -6.66 0.11
C PHE A 235 -8.24 -6.57 1.59
N ASN A 236 -9.07 -7.55 2.01
CA ASN A 236 -9.24 -7.91 3.41
C ASN A 236 -8.71 -9.35 3.61
N ALA A 237 -7.74 -9.54 4.50
CA ALA A 237 -7.33 -10.86 4.94
C ALA A 237 -8.40 -11.43 5.88
N VAL A 238 -8.94 -12.60 5.54
CA VAL A 238 -10.07 -13.22 6.27
C VAL A 238 -9.75 -14.59 6.83
N ARG A 239 -8.61 -15.19 6.43
CA ARG A 239 -8.14 -16.47 6.95
C ARG A 239 -6.64 -16.58 6.78
N TRP A 240 -6.00 -17.22 7.77
CA TRP A 240 -4.59 -17.60 7.71
C TRP A 240 -4.43 -19.03 8.20
N GLY A 241 -3.93 -19.90 7.34
CA GLY A 241 -3.87 -21.34 7.63
C GLY A 241 -5.27 -21.93 7.86
N GLY A 242 -5.44 -22.58 8.98
CA GLY A 242 -6.72 -23.15 9.42
C GLY A 242 -7.61 -22.20 10.23
N VAL A 243 -7.21 -20.94 10.46
CA VAL A 243 -7.86 -19.99 11.36
C VAL A 243 -8.56 -18.89 10.58
N ASP A 244 -9.88 -18.72 10.81
CA ASP A 244 -10.62 -17.56 10.32
C ASP A 244 -10.23 -16.31 11.12
N LEU A 245 -9.93 -15.22 10.41
CA LEU A 245 -9.57 -13.94 11.01
C LEU A 245 -10.75 -12.97 10.94
N PRO A 246 -10.90 -12.06 11.91
CA PRO A 246 -11.64 -10.84 11.65
C PRO A 246 -11.05 -10.17 10.40
N PRO A 247 -11.86 -9.71 9.44
CA PRO A 247 -11.33 -9.13 8.21
C PRO A 247 -10.37 -7.97 8.47
N GLN A 248 -9.19 -7.99 7.85
CA GLN A 248 -8.09 -7.04 8.10
C GLN A 248 -7.62 -6.43 6.78
N ALA A 249 -7.69 -5.09 6.70
CA ALA A 249 -7.41 -4.37 5.47
C ALA A 249 -5.92 -4.26 5.14
N GLY A 250 -5.60 -4.39 3.84
CA GLY A 250 -4.26 -4.19 3.32
C GLY A 250 -4.25 -3.82 1.84
N VAL A 251 -3.08 -3.49 1.33
CA VAL A 251 -2.79 -3.34 -0.09
C VAL A 251 -1.48 -4.05 -0.43
N ALA A 252 -1.46 -4.75 -1.56
CA ALA A 252 -0.27 -5.40 -2.10
C ALA A 252 0.01 -4.89 -3.51
N VAL A 253 1.29 -4.69 -3.85
CA VAL A 253 1.70 -4.28 -5.19
C VAL A 253 2.63 -5.34 -5.79
N TYR A 254 2.26 -5.78 -6.99
CA TYR A 254 2.97 -6.79 -7.77
C TYR A 254 3.54 -6.13 -9.01
N GLU A 255 4.86 -6.16 -9.16
CA GLU A 255 5.57 -5.63 -10.32
C GLU A 255 6.01 -6.78 -11.23
N ARG A 256 5.68 -6.68 -12.52
CA ARG A 256 6.07 -7.68 -13.52
C ARG A 256 7.47 -7.40 -14.03
N GLY A 257 8.24 -8.46 -14.18
CA GLY A 257 9.55 -8.44 -14.83
C GLY A 257 9.48 -8.68 -16.33
N ALA A 258 10.65 -8.84 -16.93
CA ALA A 258 10.80 -8.98 -18.38
C ALA A 258 10.15 -10.25 -18.96
N THR A 259 9.99 -11.32 -18.18
CA THR A 259 9.32 -12.55 -18.63
C THR A 259 7.81 -12.58 -18.34
N GLY A 260 7.26 -11.49 -17.77
CA GLY A 260 5.89 -11.40 -17.33
C GLY A 260 5.62 -12.03 -15.97
N ARG A 261 6.65 -12.55 -15.29
CA ARG A 261 6.58 -13.03 -13.91
C ARG A 261 6.77 -11.89 -12.93
N ILE A 262 6.53 -12.14 -11.65
CA ILE A 262 6.67 -11.17 -10.56
C ILE A 262 8.16 -10.89 -10.30
N ALA A 263 8.60 -9.67 -10.58
CA ALA A 263 9.92 -9.18 -10.20
C ALA A 263 9.94 -8.66 -8.76
N ALA A 264 8.80 -8.09 -8.29
CA ALA A 264 8.66 -7.68 -6.91
C ALA A 264 7.20 -7.82 -6.44
N ALA A 265 7.01 -8.40 -5.27
CA ALA A 265 5.77 -8.36 -4.51
C ALA A 265 6.02 -7.61 -3.21
N ARG A 266 5.25 -6.55 -2.95
CA ARG A 266 5.40 -5.68 -1.79
C ARG A 266 4.06 -5.54 -1.07
N ILE A 267 4.06 -5.84 0.23
CA ILE A 267 2.86 -5.88 1.04
C ILE A 267 2.85 -4.68 1.98
N TYR A 268 1.68 -4.06 2.13
CA TYR A 268 1.44 -2.92 2.99
C TYR A 268 0.16 -3.19 3.78
N ASP A 269 0.32 -3.78 4.93
CA ASP A 269 -0.77 -4.09 5.86
C ASP A 269 -0.24 -4.12 7.30
N ASP A 270 -1.11 -4.42 8.23
CA ASP A 270 -0.76 -4.73 9.61
C ASP A 270 -1.54 -5.97 10.07
N VAL A 271 -1.59 -6.97 9.17
CA VAL A 271 -2.31 -8.22 9.42
C VAL A 271 -1.62 -9.00 10.53
N GLU A 272 -2.38 -9.31 11.57
CA GLU A 272 -1.98 -10.20 12.63
C GLU A 272 -2.42 -11.63 12.29
N GLY A 273 -1.44 -12.50 12.06
CA GLY A 273 -1.66 -13.94 11.88
C GLY A 273 -2.12 -14.60 13.19
N PRO A 274 -2.52 -15.88 13.13
CA PRO A 274 -2.87 -16.62 14.34
C PRO A 274 -1.67 -16.68 15.29
N VAL A 275 -1.90 -16.34 16.56
CA VAL A 275 -0.89 -16.50 17.62
C VAL A 275 -0.70 -18.00 17.85
N GLU A 276 0.54 -18.49 17.70
CA GLU A 276 0.90 -19.87 18.04
C GLU A 276 0.80 -20.13 19.54
#